data_330607b109057369dfa82bb791bb513c
#
_entry.id   330607b109057369dfa82bb791bb513c
#
_cell.length_a   1.000
_cell.length_b   1.000
_cell.length_c   1.000
_cell.angle_alpha   90.00
_cell.angle_beta   90.00
_cell.angle_gamma   90.00
#
_symmetry.space_group_name_H-M   'P 1'
#
loop_
_entity.id
_entity.type
_entity.pdbx_description
1 polymer ?
#
loop_
_entity_poly.entity_id
_entity_poly.type
_entity_poly.pdbx_seq_one_letter_code
_entity_poly.pdbx_strand_id
1 'polypeptide(L)'
;IYEKNNNINLEEGYGIQLSVNSVKFLNEIGFDKLENEKKYNPSKINFYSNKSSKKICDLNISRFNSDNCKYTTLKRSDLVNFLKKDLEDTIKTNHSISKIDQENRIIRLNFENNETFECDYLIISDGIFSKSKSLISHDEIEPKYNDTLAIRGILTKSTENIDNKNISLFLGSDFHHVIYP
;
A
#
# COMPACT_ATOMS: atom_id res chain seq x y z
N ILE A 1 14.33 -9.46 6.55
CA ILE A 1 13.03 -8.80 6.81
C ILE A 1 12.31 -9.60 7.88
N TYR A 2 11.76 -8.92 8.90
CA TYR A 2 11.05 -9.56 10.01
C TYR A 2 9.57 -9.16 9.97
N GLU A 3 8.67 -10.14 10.05
CA GLU A 3 7.22 -9.98 10.09
C GLU A 3 6.68 -10.64 11.36
N LYS A 4 5.85 -9.92 12.12
CA LYS A 4 5.28 -10.41 13.38
C LYS A 4 4.28 -11.55 13.20
N ASN A 5 3.53 -11.54 12.10
CA ASN A 5 2.53 -12.57 11.81
C ASN A 5 3.19 -13.85 11.31
N ASN A 6 2.50 -14.98 11.48
CA ASN A 6 2.96 -16.28 10.99
C ASN A 6 2.98 -16.35 9.46
N ASN A 7 2.15 -15.53 8.80
CA ASN A 7 2.04 -15.47 7.34
C ASN A 7 1.88 -14.02 6.90
N ILE A 8 2.38 -13.71 5.71
CA ILE A 8 2.05 -12.45 5.04
C ILE A 8 0.64 -12.59 4.48
N ASN A 9 -0.32 -11.89 5.10
CA ASN A 9 -1.69 -11.91 4.65
C ASN A 9 -1.84 -11.10 3.35
N LEU A 10 -2.08 -11.80 2.24
CA LEU A 10 -2.31 -11.22 0.92
C LEU A 10 -3.80 -10.96 0.66
N GLU A 11 -4.70 -11.60 1.39
CA GLU A 11 -6.15 -11.49 1.20
C GLU A 11 -6.69 -10.16 1.74
N GLU A 12 -6.04 -9.53 2.69
CA GLU A 12 -6.32 -8.17 3.16
C GLU A 12 -5.85 -7.13 2.15
N GLY A 13 -6.24 -7.26 0.91
CA GLY A 13 -5.77 -6.34 -0.10
C GLY A 13 -6.84 -5.97 -1.08
N TYR A 14 -7.15 -4.71 -1.10
CA TYR A 14 -7.99 -4.07 -2.10
C TYR A 14 -7.12 -3.55 -3.24
N GLY A 15 -7.71 -2.73 -4.09
CA GLY A 15 -6.95 -2.04 -5.12
C GLY A 15 -5.99 -0.99 -4.53
N ILE A 16 -4.94 -0.71 -5.26
CA ILE A 16 -3.98 0.36 -5.01
C ILE A 16 -3.76 1.16 -6.29
N GLN A 17 -3.47 2.44 -6.13
CA GLN A 17 -3.18 3.35 -7.23
C GLN A 17 -1.73 3.82 -7.10
N LEU A 18 -0.98 3.68 -8.17
CA LEU A 18 0.42 4.08 -8.27
C LEU A 18 0.54 5.23 -9.25
N SER A 19 1.06 6.36 -8.78
CA SER A 19 1.42 7.48 -9.65
C SER A 19 2.63 7.13 -10.53
N VAL A 20 2.85 7.90 -11.58
CA VAL A 20 4.00 7.72 -12.49
C VAL A 20 5.34 7.75 -11.74
N ASN A 21 5.45 8.52 -10.66
CA ASN A 21 6.66 8.58 -9.83
C ASN A 21 6.92 7.25 -9.12
N SER A 22 5.87 6.65 -8.56
CA SER A 22 5.97 5.34 -7.91
C SER A 22 6.30 4.24 -8.93
N VAL A 23 5.66 4.27 -10.10
CA VAL A 23 5.92 3.32 -11.18
C VAL A 23 7.35 3.45 -11.68
N LYS A 24 7.87 4.68 -11.85
CA LYS A 24 9.26 4.92 -12.24
C LYS A 24 10.23 4.24 -11.28
N PHE A 25 10.04 4.43 -9.98
CA PHE A 25 10.87 3.81 -8.96
C PHE A 25 10.74 2.27 -8.96
N LEU A 26 9.53 1.74 -9.07
CA LEU A 26 9.30 0.30 -9.11
C LEU A 26 9.86 -0.37 -10.37
N ASN A 27 9.93 0.35 -11.49
CA ASN A 27 10.54 -0.16 -12.72
C ASN A 27 12.05 -0.42 -12.56
N GLU A 28 12.74 0.27 -11.64
CA GLU A 28 14.15 0.00 -11.33
C GLU A 28 14.35 -1.42 -10.77
N ILE A 29 13.31 -2.01 -10.20
CA ILE A 29 13.30 -3.38 -9.70
C ILE A 29 12.45 -4.33 -10.57
N GLY A 30 12.09 -3.91 -11.80
CA GLY A 30 11.45 -4.77 -12.80
C GLY A 30 9.93 -4.79 -12.81
N PHE A 31 9.26 -3.78 -12.26
CA PHE A 31 7.78 -3.70 -12.27
C PHE A 31 7.19 -3.60 -13.67
N ASP A 32 7.92 -3.06 -14.64
CA ASP A 32 7.55 -3.03 -16.05
C ASP A 32 7.29 -4.44 -16.61
N LYS A 33 7.99 -5.45 -16.07
CA LYS A 33 7.85 -6.88 -16.45
C LYS A 33 6.67 -7.59 -15.77
N LEU A 34 5.96 -6.92 -14.83
CA LEU A 34 4.75 -7.49 -14.24
C LEU A 34 3.70 -7.71 -15.33
N GLU A 35 3.04 -8.86 -15.29
CA GLU A 35 2.01 -9.30 -16.25
C GLU A 35 0.93 -8.24 -16.44
N ASN A 36 0.51 -8.02 -17.68
CA ASN A 36 -0.45 -6.97 -18.02
C ASN A 36 -1.84 -7.21 -17.43
N GLU A 37 -2.20 -8.47 -17.18
CA GLU A 37 -3.47 -8.86 -16.56
C GLU A 37 -3.58 -8.44 -15.08
N LYS A 38 -2.44 -8.20 -14.43
CA LYS A 38 -2.35 -7.80 -13.02
C LYS A 38 -2.35 -6.30 -12.83
N LYS A 39 -2.27 -5.50 -13.89
CA LYS A 39 -2.18 -4.05 -13.82
C LYS A 39 -3.06 -3.40 -14.88
N TYR A 40 -3.60 -2.23 -14.55
CA TYR A 40 -4.40 -1.44 -15.46
C TYR A 40 -3.91 0.02 -15.48
N ASN A 41 -4.04 0.69 -16.61
CA ASN A 41 -3.58 2.07 -16.79
C ASN A 41 -4.74 3.00 -17.15
N PRO A 42 -5.47 3.55 -16.17
CA PRO A 42 -6.53 4.51 -16.43
C PRO A 42 -5.96 5.80 -17.03
N SER A 43 -6.72 6.40 -17.94
CA SER A 43 -6.29 7.66 -18.57
C SER A 43 -6.81 8.90 -17.85
N LYS A 44 -7.88 8.77 -17.07
CA LYS A 44 -8.58 9.90 -16.43
C LYS A 44 -9.05 9.56 -15.02
N ILE A 45 -9.26 10.63 -14.25
CA ILE A 45 -10.10 10.62 -13.05
C ILE A 45 -11.35 11.45 -13.39
N ASN A 46 -12.51 10.82 -13.36
CA ASN A 46 -13.80 11.47 -13.53
C ASN A 46 -14.37 11.84 -12.16
N PHE A 47 -14.76 13.07 -11.98
CA PHE A 47 -15.38 13.59 -10.76
C PHE A 47 -16.88 13.72 -10.94
N TYR A 48 -17.65 13.16 -10.03
CA TYR A 48 -19.09 13.15 -10.04
C TYR A 48 -19.67 13.73 -8.74
N SER A 49 -20.81 14.39 -8.82
CA SER A 49 -21.61 14.70 -7.65
C SER A 49 -22.34 13.44 -7.19
N ASN A 50 -22.14 13.01 -5.95
CA ASN A 50 -22.87 11.86 -5.42
C ASN A 50 -24.39 12.12 -5.36
N LYS A 51 -24.82 13.36 -5.09
CA LYS A 51 -26.24 13.75 -4.98
C LYS A 51 -26.99 13.64 -6.33
N SER A 52 -26.37 14.03 -7.43
CA SER A 52 -27.04 14.11 -8.74
C SER A 52 -26.51 13.10 -9.75
N SER A 53 -25.48 12.36 -9.42
CA SER A 53 -24.72 11.49 -10.32
C SER A 53 -24.20 12.19 -11.58
N LYS A 54 -24.23 13.53 -11.61
CA LYS A 54 -23.73 14.30 -12.73
C LYS A 54 -22.23 14.46 -12.65
N LYS A 55 -21.58 14.34 -13.81
CA LYS A 55 -20.15 14.62 -13.94
C LYS A 55 -19.90 16.12 -13.70
N ILE A 56 -18.93 16.41 -12.84
CA ILE A 56 -18.47 17.77 -12.51
C ILE A 56 -17.36 18.17 -13.46
N CYS A 57 -16.30 17.34 -13.51
CA CYS A 57 -15.14 17.56 -14.37
C CYS A 57 -14.37 16.24 -14.57
N ASP A 58 -13.30 16.27 -15.32
CA ASP A 58 -12.29 15.20 -15.33
C ASP A 58 -10.86 15.76 -15.27
N LEU A 59 -9.97 14.91 -14.83
CA LEU A 59 -8.54 15.16 -14.86
C LEU A 59 -7.88 14.12 -15.76
N ASN A 60 -7.27 14.58 -16.83
CA ASN A 60 -6.45 13.73 -17.70
C ASN A 60 -5.12 13.41 -17.01
N ILE A 61 -4.99 12.20 -16.45
CA ILE A 61 -3.78 11.73 -15.79
C ILE A 61 -2.79 11.11 -16.78
N SER A 62 -3.26 10.69 -17.97
CA SER A 62 -2.38 10.12 -18.99
C SER A 62 -1.34 11.13 -19.53
N ARG A 63 -1.59 12.44 -19.38
CA ARG A 63 -0.62 13.49 -19.76
C ARG A 63 0.69 13.43 -18.97
N PHE A 64 0.69 12.75 -17.83
CA PHE A 64 1.89 12.55 -17.01
C PHE A 64 2.61 11.24 -17.33
N ASN A 65 2.01 10.39 -18.16
CA ASN A 65 2.59 9.12 -18.55
C ASN A 65 3.76 9.35 -19.53
N SER A 66 4.72 8.43 -19.44
CA SER A 66 5.76 8.22 -20.47
C SER A 66 5.70 6.77 -20.93
N ASP A 67 6.51 6.39 -21.91
CA ASP A 67 6.47 5.07 -22.54
C ASP A 67 6.50 3.92 -21.52
N ASN A 68 7.37 4.03 -20.51
CA ASN A 68 7.59 2.99 -19.51
C ASN A 68 6.99 3.31 -18.13
N CYS A 69 6.45 4.51 -17.93
CA CYS A 69 5.92 4.94 -16.64
C CYS A 69 4.49 5.45 -16.81
N LYS A 70 3.51 4.62 -16.52
CA LYS A 70 2.08 4.95 -16.62
C LYS A 70 1.45 4.93 -15.25
N TYR A 71 0.51 5.84 -15.01
CA TYR A 71 -0.36 5.73 -13.84
C TYR A 71 -1.01 4.35 -13.84
N THR A 72 -0.90 3.62 -12.75
CA THR A 72 -1.26 2.20 -12.71
C THR A 72 -2.17 1.92 -11.52
N THR A 73 -3.21 1.14 -11.74
CA THR A 73 -4.03 0.51 -10.71
C THR A 73 -3.82 -0.99 -10.74
N LEU A 74 -3.81 -1.62 -9.58
CA LEU A 74 -3.64 -3.06 -9.45
C LEU A 74 -4.16 -3.52 -8.08
N LYS A 75 -4.28 -4.82 -7.88
CA LYS A 75 -4.55 -5.38 -6.54
C LYS A 75 -3.31 -5.21 -5.65
N ARG A 76 -3.53 -4.85 -4.39
CA ARG A 76 -2.44 -4.77 -3.42
C ARG A 76 -1.69 -6.10 -3.28
N SER A 77 -2.40 -7.23 -3.36
CA SER A 77 -1.81 -8.56 -3.31
C SER A 77 -0.80 -8.79 -4.43
N ASP A 78 -1.10 -8.32 -5.66
CA ASP A 78 -0.19 -8.46 -6.79
C ASP A 78 1.08 -7.62 -6.62
N LEU A 79 0.94 -6.40 -6.08
CA LEU A 79 2.09 -5.57 -5.75
C LEU A 79 2.96 -6.21 -4.65
N VAL A 80 2.35 -6.74 -3.59
CA VAL A 80 3.09 -7.39 -2.50
C VAL A 80 3.78 -8.66 -3.01
N ASN A 81 3.11 -9.46 -3.84
CA ASN A 81 3.72 -10.63 -4.46
C ASN A 81 4.91 -10.26 -5.36
N PHE A 82 4.78 -9.18 -6.13
CA PHE A 82 5.88 -8.65 -6.93
C PHE A 82 7.07 -8.25 -6.05
N LEU A 83 6.82 -7.49 -4.98
CA LEU A 83 7.87 -6.98 -4.10
C LEU A 83 8.58 -8.07 -3.30
N LYS A 84 7.90 -9.16 -2.95
CA LYS A 84 8.48 -10.25 -2.14
C LYS A 84 9.19 -11.32 -2.97
N LYS A 85 8.97 -11.39 -4.29
CA LYS A 85 9.38 -12.48 -5.17
C LYS A 85 10.83 -12.92 -4.99
N ASP A 86 11.74 -11.95 -4.90
CA ASP A 86 13.18 -12.23 -4.78
C ASP A 86 13.69 -12.10 -3.33
N LEU A 87 12.79 -12.01 -2.36
CA LEU A 87 13.09 -11.80 -0.94
C LEU A 87 12.58 -12.93 -0.03
N GLU A 88 11.99 -13.98 -0.60
CA GLU A 88 11.30 -15.03 0.16
C GLU A 88 12.22 -15.69 1.20
N ASP A 89 13.47 -15.97 0.83
CA ASP A 89 14.47 -16.57 1.74
C ASP A 89 14.96 -15.60 2.83
N THR A 90 14.70 -14.30 2.68
CA THR A 90 15.12 -13.26 3.63
C THR A 90 14.02 -12.86 4.59
N ILE A 91 12.78 -13.28 4.33
CA ILE A 91 11.61 -12.95 5.14
C ILE A 91 11.47 -13.98 6.26
N LYS A 92 11.55 -13.52 7.49
CA LYS A 92 11.30 -14.32 8.69
C LYS A 92 9.97 -13.90 9.30
N THR A 93 9.01 -14.80 9.32
CA THR A 93 7.70 -14.63 9.97
C THR A 93 7.76 -15.00 11.45
N ASN A 94 6.70 -14.70 12.21
CA ASN A 94 6.65 -14.94 13.65
C ASN A 94 7.77 -14.24 14.45
N HIS A 95 8.16 -13.04 14.00
CA HIS A 95 9.20 -12.23 14.63
C HIS A 95 8.65 -10.89 15.09
N SER A 96 7.91 -10.89 16.20
CA SER A 96 7.47 -9.68 16.87
C SER A 96 8.60 -9.13 17.74
N ILE A 97 8.99 -7.86 17.55
CA ILE A 97 10.06 -7.24 18.34
C ILE A 97 9.53 -6.97 19.75
N SER A 98 10.28 -7.43 20.77
CA SER A 98 9.99 -7.20 22.19
C SER A 98 10.88 -6.13 22.81
N LYS A 99 12.12 -5.97 22.30
CA LYS A 99 13.09 -4.99 22.82
C LYS A 99 14.05 -4.55 21.71
N ILE A 100 14.48 -3.30 21.77
CA ILE A 100 15.50 -2.71 20.91
C ILE A 100 16.54 -2.06 21.83
N ASP A 101 17.76 -2.53 21.77
CA ASP A 101 18.91 -1.95 22.49
C ASP A 101 19.93 -1.41 21.47
N GLN A 102 20.56 -0.30 21.78
CA GLN A 102 21.64 0.26 20.97
C GLN A 102 22.88 0.50 21.82
N GLU A 103 23.96 -0.20 21.50
CA GLU A 103 25.26 -0.03 22.15
C GLU A 103 26.37 0.02 21.09
N ASN A 104 27.30 0.96 21.24
CA ASN A 104 28.49 1.05 20.39
C ASN A 104 28.23 0.99 18.88
N ARG A 105 27.15 1.61 18.40
CA ARG A 105 26.66 1.60 17.01
C ARG A 105 26.07 0.26 16.54
N ILE A 106 25.92 -0.72 17.42
CA ILE A 106 25.24 -1.98 17.13
C ILE A 106 23.84 -1.90 17.68
N ILE A 107 22.85 -2.27 16.87
CA ILE A 107 21.46 -2.37 17.28
C ILE A 107 21.16 -3.84 17.53
N ARG A 108 20.72 -4.16 18.75
CA ARG A 108 20.30 -5.50 19.12
C ARG A 108 18.79 -5.57 19.22
N LEU A 109 18.20 -6.48 18.46
CA LEU A 109 16.77 -6.78 18.46
C LEU A 109 16.54 -8.04 19.27
N ASN A 110 15.58 -7.99 20.17
CA ASN A 110 15.05 -9.18 20.86
C ASN A 110 13.63 -9.40 20.37
N PHE A 111 13.28 -10.66 20.08
CA PHE A 111 11.96 -11.05 19.61
C PHE A 111 11.17 -11.80 20.67
N GLU A 112 9.84 -11.80 20.56
CA GLU A 112 8.95 -12.52 21.49
C GLU A 112 9.18 -14.04 21.44
N ASN A 113 9.73 -14.57 20.35
CA ASN A 113 10.11 -15.99 20.19
C ASN A 113 11.47 -16.35 20.84
N ASN A 114 12.07 -15.43 21.61
CA ASN A 114 13.39 -15.56 22.26
C ASN A 114 14.59 -15.54 21.29
N GLU A 115 14.40 -15.28 20.02
CA GLU A 115 15.52 -15.04 19.11
C GLU A 115 16.07 -13.63 19.30
N THR A 116 17.35 -13.46 18.95
CA THR A 116 18.03 -12.17 18.94
C THR A 116 18.74 -11.95 17.62
N PHE A 117 18.86 -10.68 17.21
CA PHE A 117 19.57 -10.30 16.00
C PHE A 117 20.31 -8.98 16.20
N GLU A 118 21.49 -8.85 15.62
CA GLU A 118 22.28 -7.63 15.66
C GLU A 118 22.43 -7.05 14.25
N CYS A 119 22.39 -5.72 14.14
CA CYS A 119 22.56 -5.00 12.88
C CYS A 119 23.14 -3.61 13.09
N ASP A 120 23.71 -3.03 12.02
CA ASP A 120 24.19 -1.65 12.00
C ASP A 120 23.07 -0.63 11.75
N TYR A 121 22.02 -1.04 11.04
CA TYR A 121 20.87 -0.20 10.68
C TYR A 121 19.56 -0.96 10.85
N LEU A 122 18.55 -0.26 11.34
CA LEU A 122 17.19 -0.77 11.48
C LEU A 122 16.19 0.13 10.76
N ILE A 123 15.43 -0.42 9.83
CA ILE A 123 14.29 0.28 9.19
C ILE A 123 13.01 -0.29 9.78
N ILE A 124 12.22 0.57 10.42
CA ILE A 124 10.94 0.20 11.03
C ILE A 124 9.81 0.57 10.11
N SER A 125 9.01 -0.42 9.71
CA SER A 125 7.86 -0.29 8.82
C SER A 125 6.64 -1.07 9.33
N ASP A 126 6.47 -1.15 10.67
CA ASP A 126 5.45 -1.95 11.33
C ASP A 126 4.07 -1.26 11.46
N GLY A 127 3.89 -0.17 10.72
CA GLY A 127 2.59 0.47 10.48
C GLY A 127 2.13 1.43 11.59
N ILE A 128 0.84 1.81 11.52
CA ILE A 128 0.27 2.82 12.42
C ILE A 128 0.21 2.36 13.89
N PHE A 129 0.02 1.05 14.11
CA PHE A 129 0.04 0.43 15.44
C PHE A 129 1.43 -0.08 15.84
N SER A 130 2.46 0.64 15.42
CA SER A 130 3.85 0.31 15.65
C SER A 130 4.18 0.21 17.14
N LYS A 131 4.55 -0.98 17.60
CA LYS A 131 5.13 -1.17 18.94
C LYS A 131 6.59 -0.71 18.99
N SER A 132 7.33 -0.87 17.90
CA SER A 132 8.75 -0.51 17.82
C SER A 132 8.99 0.98 18.03
N LYS A 133 8.02 1.84 17.68
CA LYS A 133 8.07 3.26 17.92
C LYS A 133 8.21 3.60 19.41
N SER A 134 7.38 2.98 20.24
CA SER A 134 7.45 3.17 21.71
C SER A 134 8.70 2.56 22.32
N LEU A 135 9.22 1.46 21.75
CA LEU A 135 10.48 0.86 22.20
C LEU A 135 11.70 1.77 21.97
N ILE A 136 11.66 2.63 20.95
CA ILE A 136 12.75 3.57 20.65
C ILE A 136 12.60 4.88 21.40
N SER A 137 11.40 5.45 21.41
CA SER A 137 11.15 6.76 22.03
C SER A 137 11.06 6.68 23.56
N HIS A 138 10.85 5.49 24.10
CA HIS A 138 10.52 5.26 25.52
C HIS A 138 9.22 5.97 25.98
N ASP A 139 8.43 6.47 25.01
CA ASP A 139 7.14 7.10 25.23
C ASP A 139 6.02 6.15 24.76
N GLU A 140 4.90 6.20 25.46
CA GLU A 140 3.69 5.51 25.01
C GLU A 140 3.05 6.31 23.86
N ILE A 141 3.22 5.82 22.63
CA ILE A 141 2.71 6.49 21.44
C ILE A 141 1.52 5.70 20.90
N GLU A 142 0.32 6.19 21.16
CA GLU A 142 -0.90 5.63 20.61
C GLU A 142 -1.40 6.40 19.38
N PRO A 143 -1.92 5.69 18.37
CA PRO A 143 -2.57 6.34 17.23
C PRO A 143 -3.86 7.02 17.67
N LYS A 144 -4.08 8.26 17.23
CA LYS A 144 -5.32 8.99 17.50
C LYS A 144 -6.34 8.71 16.41
N TYR A 145 -7.57 8.39 16.81
CA TYR A 145 -8.70 8.30 15.88
C TYR A 145 -9.04 9.70 15.36
N ASN A 146 -9.16 9.84 14.04
CA ASN A 146 -9.40 11.11 13.37
C ASN A 146 -10.84 11.21 12.83
N ASP A 147 -11.79 10.59 13.48
CA ASP A 147 -13.24 10.61 13.15
C ASP A 147 -13.56 10.27 11.68
N THR A 148 -12.67 9.50 11.03
CA THR A 148 -12.85 9.06 9.66
C THR A 148 -12.72 7.55 9.52
N LEU A 149 -13.55 6.98 8.64
CA LEU A 149 -13.56 5.55 8.34
C LEU A 149 -13.41 5.33 6.84
N ALA A 150 -12.53 4.40 6.45
CA ALA A 150 -12.42 3.95 5.08
C ALA A 150 -13.00 2.55 4.93
N ILE A 151 -14.06 2.41 4.13
CA ILE A 151 -14.64 1.13 3.75
C ILE A 151 -14.08 0.77 2.38
N ARG A 152 -13.55 -0.44 2.25
CA ARG A 152 -12.94 -0.91 1.01
C ARG A 152 -13.56 -2.23 0.57
N GLY A 153 -13.62 -2.46 -0.74
CA GLY A 153 -14.18 -3.68 -1.30
C GLY A 153 -13.78 -3.88 -2.76
N ILE A 154 -14.05 -5.06 -3.28
CA ILE A 154 -13.85 -5.42 -4.67
C ILE A 154 -15.21 -5.70 -5.30
N LEU A 155 -15.48 -5.08 -6.43
CA LEU A 155 -16.64 -5.35 -7.25
C LEU A 155 -16.29 -6.41 -8.29
N THR A 156 -17.04 -7.51 -8.31
CA THR A 156 -16.83 -8.62 -9.26
C THR A 156 -17.67 -8.47 -10.53
N LYS A 157 -18.62 -7.54 -10.54
CA LYS A 157 -19.47 -7.27 -11.69
C LYS A 157 -19.42 -5.78 -12.02
N SER A 158 -19.18 -5.45 -13.29
CA SER A 158 -19.37 -4.10 -13.79
C SER A 158 -20.86 -3.75 -13.79
N THR A 159 -21.19 -2.51 -13.47
CA THR A 159 -22.53 -1.95 -13.65
C THR A 159 -22.50 -0.98 -14.82
N GLU A 160 -23.61 -0.89 -15.56
CA GLU A 160 -23.70 -0.02 -16.75
C GLU A 160 -23.42 1.46 -16.47
N ASN A 161 -23.54 1.87 -15.21
CA ASN A 161 -23.39 3.26 -14.79
C ASN A 161 -21.98 3.62 -14.27
N ILE A 162 -21.03 2.68 -14.26
CA ILE A 162 -19.67 2.91 -13.78
C ILE A 162 -18.70 2.80 -14.95
N ASP A 163 -17.88 3.83 -15.13
CA ASP A 163 -16.79 3.80 -16.09
C ASP A 163 -15.72 2.78 -15.60
N ASN A 164 -15.68 1.63 -16.27
CA ASN A 164 -14.77 0.54 -15.96
C ASN A 164 -13.37 0.71 -16.61
N LYS A 165 -13.13 1.83 -17.30
CA LYS A 165 -11.84 2.15 -17.95
C LYS A 165 -11.08 3.26 -17.25
N ASN A 166 -11.76 4.03 -16.41
CA ASN A 166 -11.18 5.18 -15.75
C ASN A 166 -11.54 5.18 -14.26
N ILE A 167 -10.83 6.01 -13.52
CA ILE A 167 -11.12 6.23 -12.10
C ILE A 167 -12.38 7.11 -12.01
N SER A 168 -13.33 6.71 -11.20
CA SER A 168 -14.52 7.48 -10.87
C SER A 168 -14.49 7.89 -9.40
N LEU A 169 -14.57 9.19 -9.14
CA LEU A 169 -14.61 9.78 -7.81
C LEU A 169 -15.95 10.49 -7.60
N PHE A 170 -16.77 9.96 -6.72
CA PHE A 170 -18.07 10.52 -6.34
C PHE A 170 -17.91 11.33 -5.05
N LEU A 171 -18.22 12.62 -5.11
CA LEU A 171 -18.09 13.55 -4.01
C LEU A 171 -19.45 13.76 -3.32
N GLY A 172 -19.52 13.45 -2.04
CA GLY A 172 -20.61 13.80 -1.12
C GLY A 172 -20.22 14.97 -0.21
N SER A 173 -21.10 15.36 0.73
CA SER A 173 -20.81 16.43 1.71
C SER A 173 -19.74 16.03 2.72
N ASP A 174 -19.80 14.79 3.22
CA ASP A 174 -18.93 14.33 4.30
C ASP A 174 -18.21 13.02 3.95
N PHE A 175 -18.31 12.58 2.70
CA PHE A 175 -17.69 11.35 2.21
C PHE A 175 -17.35 11.45 0.72
N HIS A 176 -16.53 10.52 0.28
CA HIS A 176 -16.31 10.27 -1.14
C HIS A 176 -16.18 8.77 -1.42
N HIS A 177 -16.55 8.37 -2.65
CA HIS A 177 -16.30 7.03 -3.15
C HIS A 177 -15.30 7.08 -4.30
N VAL A 178 -14.32 6.20 -4.28
CA VAL A 178 -13.35 6.04 -5.36
C VAL A 178 -13.50 4.63 -5.93
N ILE A 179 -13.82 4.56 -7.22
CA ILE A 179 -13.94 3.30 -7.96
C ILE A 179 -12.92 3.33 -9.09
N TYR A 180 -12.16 2.27 -9.25
CA TYR A 180 -11.15 2.16 -10.30
C TYR A 180 -10.99 0.71 -10.77
N PRO A 181 -10.61 0.51 -12.05
CA PRO A 181 -10.33 -0.80 -12.63
C PRO A 181 -9.06 -1.42 -12.06
#